data_2db54b7456ad5188ede7a25376ec1fe0
#
_entry.id   2db54b7456ad5188ede7a25376ec1fe0
#
_cell.length_a   1.000
_cell.length_b   1.000
_cell.length_c   1.000
_cell.angle_alpha   90.00
_cell.angle_beta   90.00
_cell.angle_gamma   90.00
#
_symmetry.space_group_name_H-M   'P 1'
#
loop_
_entity.id
_entity.type
_entity.pdbx_description
1 polymer ?
#
loop_
_entity_poly.entity_id
_entity_poly.type
_entity_poly.pdbx_seq_one_letter_code
_entity_poly.pdbx_strand_id
1 'polypeptide(L)' 'MYPNLEAEMARKKMTRVELAEMLGITPTTLGNKLNGKTTLSLPECLAIKKMLKISIPVEELFRTE' A
#
# COMPACT_ATOMS: atom_id res chain seq x y z
N MET A 1 8.46 -2.53 5.20
CA MET A 1 7.90 -1.59 6.19
C MET A 1 6.44 -1.89 6.52
N TYR A 2 5.67 -2.32 5.56
CA TYR A 2 4.29 -2.77 5.77
C TYR A 2 4.17 -4.23 5.33
N PRO A 3 4.60 -5.18 6.17
CA PRO A 3 4.70 -6.58 5.74
C PRO A 3 3.37 -7.19 5.30
N ASN A 4 2.27 -6.84 5.96
CA ASN A 4 0.97 -7.39 5.58
C ASN A 4 0.52 -6.85 4.23
N LEU A 5 0.75 -5.56 3.97
CA LEU A 5 0.43 -4.98 2.67
C LEU A 5 1.26 -5.61 1.56
N GLU A 6 2.55 -5.78 1.79
CA GLU A 6 3.42 -6.36 0.79
C GLU A 6 3.04 -7.81 0.49
N ALA A 7 2.63 -8.56 1.51
CA ALA A 7 2.14 -9.92 1.33
C ALA A 7 0.87 -9.95 0.47
N GLU A 8 -0.05 -9.01 0.71
CA GLU A 8 -1.28 -8.93 -0.09
C GLU A 8 -0.98 -8.52 -1.53
N MET A 9 -0.05 -7.59 -1.72
CA MET A 9 0.36 -7.20 -3.07
C MET A 9 0.95 -8.38 -3.83
N ALA A 10 1.82 -9.15 -3.17
CA ALA A 10 2.42 -10.33 -3.78
C ALA A 10 1.36 -11.37 -4.12
N ARG A 11 0.41 -11.60 -3.22
CA ARG A 11 -0.67 -12.56 -3.43
C ARG A 11 -1.53 -12.18 -4.63
N LYS A 12 -1.75 -10.89 -4.85
CA LYS A 12 -2.55 -10.37 -5.95
C LYS A 12 -1.69 -10.03 -7.17
N LYS A 13 -0.40 -10.30 -7.11
CA LYS A 13 0.55 -10.01 -8.19
C LYS A 13 0.52 -8.54 -8.60
N MET A 14 0.34 -7.67 -7.62
CA MET A 14 0.32 -6.23 -7.83
C MET A 14 1.72 -5.66 -7.62
N THR A 15 2.24 -4.95 -8.62
CA THR A 15 3.54 -4.29 -8.49
C THR A 15 3.39 -2.90 -7.91
N ARG A 16 4.50 -2.35 -7.39
CA ARG A 16 4.49 -0.97 -6.87
C ARG A 16 4.17 0.03 -7.98
N VAL A 17 4.64 -0.24 -9.20
CA VAL A 17 4.36 0.63 -10.35
C VAL A 17 2.85 0.66 -10.62
N GLU A 18 2.22 -0.50 -10.64
CA GLU A 18 0.78 -0.58 -10.87
C GLU A 18 0.00 0.14 -9.78
N LEU A 19 0.38 -0.09 -8.53
CA LEU A 19 -0.30 0.56 -7.42
C LEU A 19 -0.12 2.08 -7.47
N ALA A 20 1.09 2.55 -7.81
CA ALA A 20 1.34 3.99 -7.94
C ALA A 20 0.45 4.60 -9.02
N GLU A 21 0.30 3.93 -10.16
CA GLU A 21 -0.58 4.40 -11.22
C GLU A 21 -2.02 4.51 -10.74
N MET A 22 -2.49 3.52 -10.02
CA MET A 22 -3.86 3.53 -9.49
C MET A 22 -4.07 4.64 -8.49
N LEU A 23 -3.04 5.01 -7.73
CA LEU A 23 -3.11 6.10 -6.75
C LEU A 23 -2.85 7.47 -7.36
N GLY A 24 -2.39 7.52 -8.62
CA GLY A 24 -2.08 8.78 -9.27
C GLY A 24 -0.80 9.44 -8.77
N ILE A 25 0.16 8.64 -8.30
CA ILE A 25 1.46 9.12 -7.82
C ILE A 25 2.58 8.39 -8.55
N THR A 26 3.80 8.90 -8.43
CA THR A 26 4.95 8.24 -9.06
C THR A 26 5.37 7.02 -8.26
N PRO A 27 5.99 6.01 -8.91
CA PRO A 27 6.54 4.86 -8.19
C PRO A 27 7.56 5.25 -7.12
N THR A 28 8.35 6.30 -7.36
CA THR A 28 9.31 6.79 -6.39
C THR A 28 8.61 7.29 -5.12
N THR A 29 7.53 8.07 -5.30
CA THR A 29 6.74 8.56 -4.17
C THR A 29 6.14 7.41 -3.38
N LEU A 30 5.57 6.44 -4.08
CA LEU A 30 5.01 5.27 -3.42
C LEU A 30 6.09 4.47 -2.69
N GLY A 31 7.25 4.28 -3.32
CA GLY A 31 8.36 3.59 -2.70
C GLY A 31 8.80 4.25 -1.41
N ASN A 32 8.88 5.58 -1.39
CA ASN A 32 9.23 6.31 -0.17
C ASN A 32 8.21 6.08 0.94
N LYS A 33 6.93 6.07 0.62
CA LYS A 33 5.88 5.81 1.59
C LYS A 33 5.95 4.38 2.11
N LEU A 34 6.16 3.41 1.25
CA LEU A 34 6.23 1.99 1.65
C LEU A 34 7.50 1.69 2.43
N ASN A 35 8.57 2.43 2.19
CA ASN A 35 9.83 2.25 2.92
C ASN A 35 9.90 3.05 4.23
N GLY A 36 8.86 3.81 4.54
CA GLY A 36 8.79 4.55 5.79
C GLY A 36 9.45 5.90 5.77
N LYS A 37 9.92 6.38 4.61
CA LYS A 37 10.51 7.72 4.50
C LYS A 37 9.45 8.81 4.64
N THR A 38 8.26 8.55 4.14
CA THR A 38 7.11 9.43 4.31
C THR A 38 5.94 8.61 4.80
N THR A 39 4.93 9.25 5.35
CA THR A 39 3.79 8.56 5.95
C THR A 39 2.66 8.40 4.94
N LEU A 40 1.99 7.26 4.99
CA LEU A 40 0.73 7.07 4.27
C LEU A 40 -0.37 7.72 5.08
N SER A 41 -1.18 8.55 4.42
CA SER A 41 -2.35 9.14 5.08
C SER A 41 -3.47 8.10 5.18
N LEU A 42 -4.41 8.31 6.08
CA LEU A 42 -5.55 7.41 6.22
C LEU A 42 -6.36 7.31 4.90
N PRO A 43 -6.67 8.39 4.19
CA PRO A 43 -7.32 8.26 2.89
C PRO A 43 -6.56 7.40 1.90
N GLU A 44 -5.23 7.49 1.89
CA GLU A 44 -4.41 6.65 1.02
C GLU A 44 -4.51 5.18 1.42
N CYS A 45 -4.45 4.91 2.72
CA CYS A 45 -4.59 3.54 3.22
C CYS A 45 -5.94 2.93 2.84
N LEU A 46 -7.00 3.69 3.01
CA LEU A 46 -8.34 3.24 2.66
C LEU A 46 -8.49 3.01 1.16
N ALA A 47 -7.88 3.88 0.35
CA ALA A 47 -7.90 3.73 -1.10
C ALA A 47 -7.18 2.46 -1.53
N ILE A 48 -6.01 2.20 -0.97
CA ILE A 48 -5.24 0.99 -1.28
C ILE A 48 -6.05 -0.26 -0.91
N LYS A 49 -6.61 -0.27 0.29
CA LYS A 49 -7.42 -1.40 0.74
C LYS A 49 -8.58 -1.67 -0.21
N LYS A 50 -9.26 -0.61 -0.63
CA LYS A 50 -10.39 -0.72 -1.55
C LYS A 50 -9.96 -1.20 -2.93
N MET A 51 -8.88 -0.63 -3.46
CA MET A 51 -8.38 -0.99 -4.77
C MET A 51 -7.94 -2.44 -4.86
N LEU A 52 -7.30 -2.95 -3.82
CA LEU A 52 -6.83 -4.33 -3.78
C LEU A 52 -7.90 -5.30 -3.29
N LYS A 53 -9.07 -4.80 -2.93
CA LYS A 53 -10.20 -5.62 -2.44
C LYS A 53 -9.76 -6.51 -1.28
N ILE A 54 -9.09 -5.91 -0.32
CA ILE A 54 -8.55 -6.62 0.85
C ILE A 54 -9.58 -6.55 1.96
N SER A 55 -9.85 -7.69 2.61
CA SER A 55 -10.82 -7.77 3.70
C SER A 55 -10.20 -7.55 5.08
N ILE A 56 -8.87 -7.55 5.17
CA ILE A 56 -8.17 -7.35 6.45
C ILE A 56 -8.42 -5.91 6.93
N PRO A 57 -8.69 -5.70 8.24
CA PRO A 57 -8.86 -4.33 8.76
C PRO A 57 -7.65 -3.46 8.47
N VAL A 58 -7.88 -2.16 8.26
CA VAL A 58 -6.82 -1.24 7.87
C VAL A 58 -5.70 -1.19 8.91
N GLU A 59 -6.04 -1.34 10.19
CA GLU A 59 -5.07 -1.33 11.27
C GLU A 59 -4.07 -2.49 11.15
N GLU A 60 -4.55 -3.64 10.71
CA GLU A 60 -3.67 -4.80 10.51
C GLU A 60 -2.93 -4.73 9.18
N LEU A 61 -3.63 -4.28 8.13
CA LEU A 61 -3.04 -4.21 6.80
C LEU A 61 -1.82 -3.30 6.78
N PHE A 62 -1.90 -2.18 7.47
CA PHE A 62 -0.82 -1.18 7.50
C PHE A 62 -0.01 -1.22 8.77
N ARG A 63 -0.01 -2.36 9.46
CA ARG A 63 0.86 -2.55 10.63
C ARG A 63 2.32 -2.49 10.17
N THR A 64 3.12 -1.72 10.87
CA THR A 64 4.55 -1.66 10.65
C THR A 64 5.26 -2.68 11.55
N GLU A 65 6.48 -3.02 11.17
CA GLU A 65 7.28 -3.91 11.99
C GLU A 65 7.72 -3.28 13.31
#